data_7fcbeb0944a7f1b1102a17c22d995fb5
#
_entry.id   7fcbeb0944a7f1b1102a17c22d995fb5
#
_cell.length_a   1.000
_cell.length_b   1.000
_cell.length_c   1.000
_cell.angle_alpha   90.00
_cell.angle_beta   90.00
_cell.angle_gamma   90.00
#
_symmetry.space_group_name_H-M   'P 1'
#
loop_
_entity.id
_entity.type
_entity.pdbx_description
1 polymer ?
#
loop_
_entity_poly.entity_id
_entity_poly.type
_entity_poly.pdbx_seq_one_letter_code
_entity_poly.pdbx_strand_id
1 'polypeptide(L)'
;APGLRGEEARRYAAARAPFIRLGSGLSRYGNGAMNVRCITCLPAIVGAWTRPGGGLLSSTSGSQAFDPTLVTREDLQPRPTRLVNMNRLGHALGELDSPRVMALVVYAANPAAVTPDQEAVLRGLSREDLFTVVHERYLTDTARYADVLLPATTALEHDDLYCSYGQYVIQRVAPAIPPVGESWSNWDLFRRLAAEMGIEHPFFRQTSR
;
A
#
# COMPACT_ATOMS: atom_id res chain seq x y z
N ALA A 1 -31.40 0.87 17.72
CA ALA A 1 -32.84 0.78 17.88
C ALA A 1 -33.48 0.09 16.66
N PRO A 2 -34.45 -0.84 16.82
CA PRO A 2 -35.06 -1.57 15.69
C PRO A 2 -35.74 -0.67 14.64
N GLY A 3 -36.31 0.47 15.07
CA GLY A 3 -36.99 1.42 14.18
C GLY A 3 -36.12 2.14 13.17
N LEU A 4 -34.86 2.48 13.53
CA LEU A 4 -33.91 3.14 12.63
C LEU A 4 -33.53 2.26 11.44
N ARG A 5 -33.32 0.96 11.67
CA ARG A 5 -32.96 0.02 10.59
C ARG A 5 -34.04 -0.12 9.52
N GLY A 6 -35.32 -0.09 9.92
CA GLY A 6 -36.42 -0.14 8.97
C GLY A 6 -36.58 1.14 8.16
N GLU A 7 -36.30 2.29 8.74
CA GLU A 7 -36.34 3.58 8.04
C GLU A 7 -35.19 3.71 7.01
N GLU A 8 -33.97 3.37 7.39
CA GLU A 8 -32.83 3.38 6.50
C GLU A 8 -33.03 2.44 5.31
N ALA A 9 -33.56 1.24 5.54
CA ALA A 9 -33.87 0.31 4.47
C ALA A 9 -34.90 0.87 3.48
N ARG A 10 -35.96 1.55 4.00
CA ARG A 10 -36.97 2.20 3.13
C ARG A 10 -36.37 3.37 2.35
N ARG A 11 -35.53 4.21 2.98
CA ARG A 11 -34.85 5.31 2.31
C ARG A 11 -33.94 4.80 1.19
N TYR A 12 -33.17 3.74 1.47
CA TYR A 12 -32.34 3.10 0.46
C TYR A 12 -33.17 2.59 -0.72
N ALA A 13 -34.24 1.86 -0.45
CA ALA A 13 -35.11 1.30 -1.49
C ALA A 13 -35.86 2.37 -2.31
N ALA A 14 -36.21 3.49 -1.69
CA ALA A 14 -36.94 4.61 -2.31
C ALA A 14 -35.99 5.58 -3.07
N ALA A 15 -34.69 5.49 -2.89
CA ALA A 15 -33.74 6.37 -3.54
C ALA A 15 -33.73 6.19 -5.08
N ARG A 16 -33.59 7.28 -5.80
CA ARG A 16 -33.53 7.28 -7.28
C ARG A 16 -32.40 6.40 -7.83
N ALA A 17 -31.23 6.46 -7.23
CA ALA A 17 -30.05 5.68 -7.61
C ALA A 17 -29.31 5.27 -6.33
N PRO A 18 -29.81 4.26 -5.58
CA PRO A 18 -29.17 3.85 -4.34
C PRO A 18 -27.81 3.21 -4.65
N PHE A 19 -26.79 3.66 -3.93
CA PHE A 19 -25.40 3.22 -4.13
C PHE A 19 -24.77 2.81 -2.81
N ILE A 20 -23.99 1.73 -2.83
CA ILE A 20 -23.23 1.23 -1.69
C ILE A 20 -21.75 1.26 -2.00
N ARG A 21 -20.97 1.97 -1.20
CA ARG A 21 -19.51 1.86 -1.20
C ARG A 21 -19.09 0.87 -0.12
N LEU A 22 -18.50 -0.23 -0.57
CA LEU A 22 -18.05 -1.30 0.32
C LEU A 22 -16.55 -1.16 0.59
N GLY A 23 -16.16 -1.08 1.86
CA GLY A 23 -14.78 -1.09 2.28
C GLY A 23 -14.19 -2.50 2.35
N SER A 24 -12.90 -2.64 2.08
CA SER A 24 -12.20 -3.93 2.10
C SER A 24 -12.09 -4.58 3.49
N GLY A 25 -12.35 -3.83 4.57
CA GLY A 25 -12.34 -4.36 5.94
C GLY A 25 -13.31 -5.52 6.15
N LEU A 26 -14.50 -5.48 5.50
CA LEU A 26 -15.50 -6.56 5.61
C LEU A 26 -15.02 -7.92 5.06
N SER A 27 -14.09 -7.93 4.11
CA SER A 27 -13.54 -9.16 3.54
C SER A 27 -12.40 -9.78 4.36
N ARG A 28 -11.99 -9.13 5.46
CA ARG A 28 -10.85 -9.57 6.28
C ARG A 28 -11.20 -10.48 7.45
N TYR A 29 -12.44 -10.94 7.51
CA TYR A 29 -12.93 -11.89 8.52
C TYR A 29 -13.18 -13.26 7.89
N GLY A 30 -13.16 -14.31 8.70
CA GLY A 30 -13.44 -15.67 8.25
C GLY A 30 -14.77 -15.83 7.50
N ASN A 31 -15.79 -15.03 7.84
CA ASN A 31 -17.09 -14.97 7.14
C ASN A 31 -17.21 -13.77 6.17
N GLY A 32 -16.10 -13.16 5.79
CA GLY A 32 -16.08 -11.93 5.00
C GLY A 32 -16.76 -12.06 3.64
N ALA A 33 -16.52 -13.16 2.94
CA ALA A 33 -17.14 -13.42 1.65
C ALA A 33 -18.68 -13.44 1.72
N MET A 34 -19.24 -14.06 2.76
CA MET A 34 -20.69 -14.11 2.95
C MET A 34 -21.25 -12.74 3.32
N ASN A 35 -20.56 -11.97 4.16
CA ASN A 35 -20.94 -10.60 4.49
C ASN A 35 -21.01 -9.72 3.24
N VAL A 36 -19.97 -9.77 2.42
CA VAL A 36 -19.94 -9.06 1.13
C VAL A 36 -21.08 -9.50 0.23
N ARG A 37 -21.32 -10.81 0.10
CA ARG A 37 -22.42 -11.36 -0.71
C ARG A 37 -23.77 -10.86 -0.26
N CYS A 38 -24.06 -10.88 1.04
CA CYS A 38 -25.33 -10.38 1.58
C CYS A 38 -25.54 -8.90 1.23
N ILE A 39 -24.50 -8.08 1.36
CA ILE A 39 -24.58 -6.65 1.04
C ILE A 39 -24.77 -6.43 -0.46
N THR A 40 -24.09 -7.22 -1.30
CA THR A 40 -24.22 -7.09 -2.77
C THR A 40 -25.58 -7.51 -3.31
N CYS A 41 -26.36 -8.29 -2.55
CA CYS A 41 -27.75 -8.59 -2.90
C CYS A 41 -28.69 -7.38 -2.74
N LEU A 42 -28.39 -6.42 -1.88
CA LEU A 42 -29.27 -5.26 -1.65
C LEU A 42 -29.51 -4.42 -2.91
N PRO A 43 -28.48 -4.01 -3.68
CA PRO A 43 -28.69 -3.33 -4.95
C PRO A 43 -29.51 -4.14 -5.96
N ALA A 44 -29.35 -5.47 -5.97
CA ALA A 44 -30.11 -6.34 -6.87
C ALA A 44 -31.59 -6.34 -6.52
N ILE A 45 -31.94 -6.47 -5.23
CA ILE A 45 -33.33 -6.50 -4.76
C ILE A 45 -34.10 -5.22 -5.13
N VAL A 46 -33.43 -4.06 -5.09
CA VAL A 46 -34.07 -2.76 -5.40
C VAL A 46 -33.86 -2.32 -6.85
N GLY A 47 -33.24 -3.15 -7.69
CA GLY A 47 -32.97 -2.83 -9.11
C GLY A 47 -31.98 -1.68 -9.29
N ALA A 48 -31.08 -1.44 -8.34
CA ALA A 48 -30.14 -0.31 -8.38
C ALA A 48 -29.12 -0.41 -9.53
N TRP A 49 -28.77 -1.61 -9.94
CA TRP A 49 -27.82 -1.87 -11.03
C TRP A 49 -28.29 -1.40 -12.42
N THR A 50 -29.59 -1.22 -12.60
CA THR A 50 -30.15 -0.71 -13.84
C THR A 50 -30.21 0.82 -13.92
N ARG A 51 -29.83 1.51 -12.85
CA ARG A 51 -29.96 2.96 -12.73
C ARG A 51 -28.58 3.62 -12.80
N PRO A 52 -28.37 4.60 -13.68
CA PRO A 52 -27.11 5.35 -13.72
C PRO A 52 -26.74 5.93 -12.35
N GLY A 53 -25.54 5.60 -11.86
CA GLY A 53 -25.07 5.97 -10.53
C GLY A 53 -25.53 5.10 -9.38
N GLY A 54 -26.42 4.11 -9.61
CA GLY A 54 -26.80 3.11 -8.60
C GLY A 54 -25.91 1.88 -8.61
N GLY A 55 -26.08 1.01 -7.61
CA GLY A 55 -25.38 -0.26 -7.50
C GLY A 55 -24.42 -0.36 -6.33
N LEU A 56 -23.30 -1.02 -6.51
CA LEU A 56 -22.27 -1.21 -5.48
C LEU A 56 -20.88 -1.13 -6.08
N LEU A 57 -19.95 -0.52 -5.35
CA LEU A 57 -18.53 -0.50 -5.68
C LEU A 57 -17.71 -0.93 -4.45
N SER A 58 -16.85 -1.92 -4.63
CA SER A 58 -15.87 -2.31 -3.59
C SER A 58 -14.50 -1.71 -3.89
N SER A 59 -13.89 -2.10 -4.98
CA SER A 59 -12.57 -1.62 -5.39
C SER A 59 -12.47 -1.57 -6.91
N THR A 60 -11.72 -0.60 -7.42
CA THR A 60 -11.39 -0.47 -8.85
C THR A 60 -9.97 -0.91 -9.16
N SER A 61 -9.19 -1.33 -8.17
CA SER A 61 -7.77 -1.66 -8.34
C SER A 61 -7.51 -2.82 -9.32
N GLY A 62 -8.44 -3.77 -9.43
CA GLY A 62 -8.33 -4.89 -10.40
C GLY A 62 -8.67 -4.52 -11.84
N SER A 63 -9.15 -3.31 -12.10
CA SER A 63 -9.51 -2.85 -13.45
C SER A 63 -8.34 -2.20 -14.21
N GLN A 64 -7.24 -1.97 -13.54
CA GLN A 64 -6.05 -1.41 -14.15
C GLN A 64 -5.28 -2.54 -14.82
N ALA A 65 -5.30 -2.55 -16.15
CA ALA A 65 -4.66 -3.56 -16.96
C ALA A 65 -3.13 -3.37 -17.03
N PHE A 66 -2.49 -3.15 -15.90
CA PHE A 66 -1.03 -3.23 -15.82
C PHE A 66 -0.62 -4.70 -15.72
N ASP A 67 0.32 -5.08 -16.54
CA ASP A 67 1.02 -6.33 -16.34
C ASP A 67 1.90 -6.19 -15.07
N PRO A 68 1.58 -6.88 -13.97
CA PRO A 68 2.34 -6.74 -12.75
C PRO A 68 3.80 -7.19 -12.91
N THR A 69 4.10 -8.05 -13.87
CA THR A 69 5.46 -8.54 -14.11
C THR A 69 6.41 -7.42 -14.58
N LEU A 70 5.88 -6.43 -15.29
CA LEU A 70 6.65 -5.25 -15.71
C LEU A 70 7.07 -4.36 -14.53
N VAL A 71 6.34 -4.43 -13.43
CA VAL A 71 6.59 -3.64 -12.22
C VAL A 71 7.41 -4.43 -11.20
N THR A 72 7.04 -5.69 -10.96
CA THR A 72 7.72 -6.54 -9.97
C THR A 72 9.08 -7.02 -10.44
N ARG A 73 9.29 -7.14 -11.74
CA ARG A 73 10.56 -7.55 -12.37
C ARG A 73 11.19 -8.74 -11.67
N GLU A 74 10.39 -9.78 -11.41
CA GLU A 74 10.86 -11.04 -10.80
C GLU A 74 11.98 -11.71 -11.61
N ASP A 75 12.03 -11.43 -12.92
CA ASP A 75 13.10 -11.85 -13.82
C ASP A 75 14.49 -11.32 -13.43
N LEU A 76 14.56 -10.21 -12.69
CA LEU A 76 15.82 -9.64 -12.19
C LEU A 76 16.26 -10.23 -10.84
N GLN A 77 15.44 -11.05 -10.21
CA GLN A 77 15.77 -11.65 -8.94
C GLN A 77 16.76 -12.80 -9.11
N PRO A 78 18.02 -12.67 -8.64
CA PRO A 78 19.07 -13.65 -8.93
C PRO A 78 18.88 -14.99 -8.23
N ARG A 79 18.05 -15.00 -7.18
CA ARG A 79 17.73 -16.20 -6.39
C ARG A 79 16.43 -15.99 -5.62
N PRO A 80 15.67 -17.05 -5.30
CA PRO A 80 14.54 -16.95 -4.39
C PRO A 80 14.96 -16.38 -3.03
N THR A 81 14.19 -15.44 -2.52
CA THR A 81 14.38 -14.85 -1.20
C THR A 81 13.29 -15.33 -0.24
N ARG A 82 13.60 -15.35 1.05
CA ARG A 82 12.62 -15.66 2.08
C ARG A 82 11.54 -14.58 2.12
N LEU A 83 10.28 -15.00 2.00
CA LEU A 83 9.13 -14.13 2.20
C LEU A 83 8.73 -14.11 3.68
N VAL A 84 8.53 -12.94 4.21
CA VAL A 84 8.02 -12.72 5.57
C VAL A 84 6.63 -12.11 5.48
N ASN A 85 5.68 -12.66 6.22
CA ASN A 85 4.37 -12.05 6.34
C ASN A 85 4.51 -10.70 7.05
N MET A 86 4.10 -9.61 6.38
CA MET A 86 4.19 -8.25 6.91
C MET A 86 3.50 -8.08 8.29
N ASN A 87 2.42 -8.82 8.54
CA ASN A 87 1.73 -8.80 9.84
C ASN A 87 2.49 -9.52 10.97
N ARG A 88 3.60 -10.17 10.66
CA ARG A 88 4.49 -10.85 11.61
C ARG A 88 5.88 -10.22 11.65
N LEU A 89 5.97 -8.93 11.38
CA LEU A 89 7.26 -8.23 11.37
C LEU A 89 7.97 -8.34 12.73
N GLY A 90 7.24 -8.17 13.84
CA GLY A 90 7.83 -8.29 15.19
C GLY A 90 8.47 -9.66 15.42
N HIS A 91 7.76 -10.75 15.05
CA HIS A 91 8.32 -12.10 15.07
C HIS A 91 9.55 -12.22 14.15
N ALA A 92 9.47 -11.66 12.94
CA ALA A 92 10.58 -11.75 11.99
C ALA A 92 11.84 -11.06 12.50
N LEU A 93 11.70 -9.92 13.16
CA LEU A 93 12.82 -9.19 13.73
C LEU A 93 13.36 -9.83 15.00
N GLY A 94 12.50 -10.44 15.83
CA GLY A 94 12.87 -10.97 17.13
C GLY A 94 13.30 -12.43 17.14
N GLU A 95 12.65 -13.28 16.33
CA GLU A 95 12.71 -14.73 16.48
C GLU A 95 13.31 -15.49 15.30
N LEU A 96 13.34 -14.85 14.09
CA LEU A 96 13.97 -15.52 12.94
C LEU A 96 15.49 -15.47 13.03
N ASP A 97 16.12 -16.66 13.02
CA ASP A 97 17.56 -16.82 13.21
C ASP A 97 18.29 -17.58 12.08
N SER A 98 17.55 -18.09 11.09
CA SER A 98 18.11 -18.93 10.01
C SER A 98 17.76 -18.42 8.60
N PRO A 99 18.42 -17.37 8.10
CA PRO A 99 19.30 -16.42 8.76
C PRO A 99 18.54 -15.37 9.55
N ARG A 100 19.18 -14.80 10.57
CA ARG A 100 18.64 -13.66 11.32
C ARG A 100 18.51 -12.43 10.43
N VAL A 101 17.50 -11.59 10.69
CA VAL A 101 17.37 -10.29 10.01
C VAL A 101 18.37 -9.32 10.62
N MET A 102 19.36 -8.91 9.85
CA MET A 102 20.46 -8.02 10.27
C MET A 102 20.35 -6.61 9.69
N ALA A 103 19.51 -6.43 8.65
CA ALA A 103 19.25 -5.13 8.08
C ALA A 103 17.78 -5.01 7.68
N LEU A 104 17.23 -3.81 7.85
CA LEU A 104 15.86 -3.47 7.48
C LEU A 104 15.87 -2.16 6.68
N VAL A 105 15.32 -2.20 5.48
CA VAL A 105 15.09 -0.99 4.68
C VAL A 105 13.58 -0.72 4.66
N VAL A 106 13.19 0.44 5.17
CA VAL A 106 11.80 0.89 5.21
C VAL A 106 11.65 2.10 4.28
N TYR A 107 10.71 2.03 3.35
CA TYR A 107 10.37 3.18 2.51
C TYR A 107 8.86 3.29 2.36
N ALA A 108 8.35 4.52 2.38
CA ALA A 108 6.94 4.85 2.29
C ALA A 108 6.04 4.03 3.26
N ALA A 109 6.53 3.76 4.48
CA ALA A 109 5.84 2.93 5.46
C ALA A 109 6.19 3.33 6.90
N ASN A 110 5.25 3.09 7.82
CA ASN A 110 5.46 3.33 9.28
C ASN A 110 5.13 2.06 10.08
N PRO A 111 5.93 0.98 9.97
CA PRO A 111 5.63 -0.28 10.63
C PRO A 111 5.55 -0.18 12.15
N ALA A 112 6.29 0.71 12.79
CA ALA A 112 6.19 0.93 14.25
C ALA A 112 4.79 1.34 14.71
N ALA A 113 4.01 2.03 13.85
CA ALA A 113 2.66 2.48 14.18
C ALA A 113 1.55 1.57 13.64
N VAL A 114 1.77 0.90 12.49
CA VAL A 114 0.67 0.26 11.76
C VAL A 114 0.72 -1.27 11.72
N THR A 115 1.85 -1.89 12.11
CA THR A 115 1.99 -3.35 12.08
C THR A 115 1.41 -3.97 13.36
N PRO A 116 0.64 -5.08 13.25
CA PRO A 116 0.15 -5.82 14.42
C PRO A 116 1.28 -6.27 15.35
N ASP A 117 0.96 -6.47 16.62
CA ASP A 117 1.92 -6.78 17.68
C ASP A 117 3.01 -5.72 17.80
N GLN A 118 2.54 -4.49 17.97
CA GLN A 118 3.40 -3.30 18.03
C GLN A 118 4.57 -3.47 19.01
N GLU A 119 4.32 -4.07 20.17
CA GLU A 119 5.36 -4.27 21.19
C GLU A 119 6.52 -5.14 20.68
N ALA A 120 6.21 -6.25 19.98
CA ALA A 120 7.22 -7.09 19.37
C ALA A 120 7.96 -6.36 18.23
N VAL A 121 7.25 -5.51 17.46
CA VAL A 121 7.87 -4.68 16.42
C VAL A 121 8.85 -3.69 17.03
N LEU A 122 8.46 -2.97 18.07
CA LEU A 122 9.32 -1.99 18.74
C LEU A 122 10.55 -2.65 19.38
N ARG A 123 10.37 -3.79 20.05
CA ARG A 123 11.50 -4.59 20.56
C ARG A 123 12.46 -5.00 19.44
N GLY A 124 11.91 -5.45 18.30
CA GLY A 124 12.70 -5.83 17.14
C GLY A 124 13.48 -4.67 16.53
N LEU A 125 12.86 -3.50 16.40
CA LEU A 125 13.48 -2.28 15.88
C LEU A 125 14.55 -1.70 16.83
N SER A 126 14.42 -1.94 18.15
CA SER A 126 15.39 -1.49 19.15
C SER A 126 16.63 -2.38 19.28
N ARG A 127 16.77 -3.40 18.46
CA ARG A 127 17.94 -4.29 18.52
C ARG A 127 19.20 -3.56 18.07
N GLU A 128 20.25 -3.63 18.87
CA GLU A 128 21.56 -3.02 18.58
C GLU A 128 22.27 -3.64 17.36
N ASP A 129 21.95 -4.91 17.02
CA ASP A 129 22.51 -5.65 15.89
C ASP A 129 21.66 -5.55 14.61
N LEU A 130 20.61 -4.72 14.59
CA LEU A 130 19.77 -4.48 13.42
C LEU A 130 20.12 -3.12 12.79
N PHE A 131 20.68 -3.13 11.59
CA PHE A 131 20.90 -1.92 10.82
C PHE A 131 19.61 -1.48 10.11
N THR A 132 19.07 -0.32 10.48
CA THR A 132 17.78 0.18 9.96
C THR A 132 17.97 1.44 9.12
N VAL A 133 17.53 1.37 7.87
CA VAL A 133 17.46 2.51 6.94
C VAL A 133 16.01 2.89 6.71
N VAL A 134 15.66 4.16 6.89
CA VAL A 134 14.32 4.67 6.63
C VAL A 134 14.36 5.76 5.57
N HIS A 135 13.61 5.56 4.49
CA HIS A 135 13.40 6.54 3.42
C HIS A 135 11.95 7.02 3.47
N GLU A 136 11.74 8.22 4.02
CA GLU A 136 10.40 8.72 4.31
C GLU A 136 10.35 10.25 4.21
N ARG A 137 9.16 10.76 3.96
CA ARG A 137 8.87 12.22 3.85
C ARG A 137 8.75 12.89 5.21
N TYR A 138 8.42 12.12 6.24
CA TYR A 138 8.17 12.62 7.59
C TYR A 138 8.98 11.82 8.62
N LEU A 139 9.28 12.43 9.75
CA LEU A 139 9.85 11.75 10.91
C LEU A 139 8.77 10.90 11.59
N THR A 140 8.51 9.72 11.01
CA THR A 140 7.56 8.75 11.53
C THR A 140 8.04 8.10 12.83
N ASP A 141 7.15 7.33 13.49
CA ASP A 141 7.55 6.55 14.67
C ASP A 141 8.68 5.57 14.33
N THR A 142 8.66 4.97 13.15
CA THR A 142 9.72 4.07 12.67
C THR A 142 11.05 4.80 12.46
N ALA A 143 11.02 6.06 12.04
CA ALA A 143 12.22 6.85 11.81
C ALA A 143 13.05 7.06 13.09
N ARG A 144 12.45 6.94 14.26
CA ARG A 144 13.15 7.05 15.56
C ARG A 144 14.09 5.87 15.85
N TYR A 145 13.94 4.78 15.12
CA TYR A 145 14.76 3.56 15.25
C TYR A 145 15.76 3.41 14.10
N ALA A 146 15.87 4.41 13.23
CA ALA A 146 16.73 4.35 12.08
C ALA A 146 18.17 4.74 12.42
N ASP A 147 19.13 3.97 11.91
CA ASP A 147 20.55 4.33 11.89
C ASP A 147 20.82 5.33 10.77
N VAL A 148 20.06 5.24 9.66
CA VAL A 148 20.16 6.15 8.54
C VAL A 148 18.77 6.63 8.11
N LEU A 149 18.60 7.95 8.04
CA LEU A 149 17.40 8.60 7.51
C LEU A 149 17.72 9.22 6.16
N LEU A 150 16.93 8.87 5.16
CA LEU A 150 17.01 9.38 3.80
C LEU A 150 15.71 10.14 3.49
N PRO A 151 15.77 11.44 3.21
CA PRO A 151 14.56 12.21 2.92
C PRO A 151 13.96 11.81 1.57
N ALA A 152 12.65 11.57 1.55
CA ALA A 152 11.89 11.23 0.35
C ALA A 152 11.11 12.44 -0.20
N THR A 153 11.01 12.53 -1.52
CA THR A 153 10.16 13.51 -2.18
C THR A 153 8.68 13.28 -1.91
N THR A 154 7.93 14.36 -1.88
CA THR A 154 6.45 14.33 -1.89
C THR A 154 5.91 14.14 -3.30
N ALA A 155 4.60 13.88 -3.43
CA ALA A 155 3.92 13.78 -4.71
C ALA A 155 4.00 15.04 -5.60
N LEU A 156 4.37 16.20 -5.02
CA LEU A 156 4.52 17.45 -5.74
C LEU A 156 5.92 17.63 -6.36
N GLU A 157 6.87 16.75 -6.01
CA GLU A 157 8.29 16.94 -6.28
C GLU A 157 8.87 15.94 -7.31
N HIS A 158 8.08 14.97 -7.79
CA HIS A 158 8.53 13.97 -8.77
C HIS A 158 7.44 13.60 -9.79
N ASP A 159 7.87 13.08 -10.93
CA ASP A 159 6.96 12.44 -11.90
C ASP A 159 6.41 11.13 -11.33
N ASP A 160 5.10 10.89 -11.55
CA ASP A 160 4.48 9.64 -11.15
C ASP A 160 3.25 9.31 -12.01
N LEU A 161 2.75 8.08 -11.87
CA LEU A 161 1.50 7.62 -12.45
C LEU A 161 0.47 7.38 -11.36
N TYR A 162 -0.65 8.06 -11.45
CA TYR A 162 -1.73 7.97 -10.47
C TYR A 162 -2.94 7.24 -11.01
N CYS A 163 -3.47 6.36 -10.18
CA CYS A 163 -4.72 5.66 -10.38
C CYS A 163 -5.59 5.86 -9.15
N SER A 164 -6.76 6.46 -9.31
CA SER A 164 -7.67 6.75 -8.20
C SER A 164 -8.83 5.76 -8.13
N TYR A 165 -9.39 5.61 -6.93
CA TYR A 165 -10.64 4.90 -6.75
C TYR A 165 -11.81 5.65 -7.43
N GLY A 166 -12.71 4.90 -8.03
CA GLY A 166 -13.95 5.44 -8.63
C GLY A 166 -13.79 5.87 -10.08
N GLN A 167 -12.63 5.72 -10.68
CA GLN A 167 -12.39 5.98 -12.09
C GLN A 167 -11.41 4.96 -12.70
N TYR A 168 -11.44 4.83 -14.02
CA TYR A 168 -10.57 3.94 -14.80
C TYR A 168 -9.54 4.72 -15.62
N VAL A 169 -9.12 5.85 -15.10
CA VAL A 169 -8.16 6.73 -15.78
C VAL A 169 -6.82 6.65 -15.07
N ILE A 170 -5.76 6.51 -15.87
CA ILE A 170 -4.38 6.65 -15.44
C ILE A 170 -3.94 8.06 -15.79
N GLN A 171 -3.36 8.76 -14.82
CA GLN A 171 -2.88 10.11 -15.00
C GLN A 171 -1.38 10.17 -14.75
N ARG A 172 -0.65 10.79 -15.66
CA ARG A 172 0.71 11.23 -15.36
C ARG A 172 0.64 12.51 -14.54
N VAL A 173 1.38 12.55 -13.46
CA VAL A 173 1.57 13.73 -12.62
C VAL A 173 3.00 14.22 -12.81
N ALA A 174 3.14 15.42 -13.33
CA ALA A 174 4.43 16.10 -13.42
C ALA A 174 4.72 16.83 -12.10
N PRO A 175 6.00 17.00 -11.71
CA PRO A 175 6.35 17.74 -10.51
C PRO A 175 5.87 19.19 -10.61
N ALA A 176 5.27 19.70 -9.53
CA ALA A 176 4.85 21.08 -9.41
C ALA A 176 5.97 21.97 -8.85
N ILE A 177 6.88 21.39 -8.09
CA ILE A 177 8.04 22.05 -7.49
C ILE A 177 9.28 21.13 -7.62
N PRO A 178 10.49 21.68 -7.60
CA PRO A 178 11.69 20.87 -7.50
C PRO A 178 11.76 20.16 -6.13
N PRO A 179 12.52 19.06 -6.03
CA PRO A 179 12.78 18.40 -4.75
C PRO A 179 13.32 19.37 -3.69
N VAL A 180 12.79 19.28 -2.47
CA VAL A 180 13.21 20.15 -1.36
C VAL A 180 14.43 19.52 -0.66
N GLY A 181 15.47 20.31 -0.48
CA GLY A 181 16.69 19.91 0.21
C GLY A 181 17.38 18.75 -0.51
N GLU A 182 17.71 17.71 0.23
CA GLU A 182 18.36 16.49 -0.28
C GLU A 182 17.38 15.33 -0.53
N SER A 183 16.08 15.64 -0.70
CA SER A 183 15.07 14.61 -0.90
C SER A 183 15.16 13.97 -2.29
N TRP A 184 14.98 12.65 -2.32
CA TRP A 184 15.01 11.86 -3.55
C TRP A 184 13.72 11.08 -3.73
N SER A 185 13.33 10.86 -4.98
CA SER A 185 12.26 9.91 -5.28
C SER A 185 12.70 8.46 -4.99
N ASN A 186 11.75 7.56 -4.75
CA ASN A 186 12.05 6.14 -4.64
C ASN A 186 12.82 5.64 -5.88
N TRP A 187 12.45 6.11 -7.06
CA TRP A 187 13.11 5.77 -8.31
C TRP A 187 14.61 6.14 -8.30
N ASP A 188 14.93 7.37 -7.91
CA ASP A 188 16.31 7.85 -7.88
C ASP A 188 17.11 7.18 -6.79
N LEU A 189 16.52 6.97 -5.61
CA LEU A 189 17.18 6.28 -4.50
C LEU A 189 17.62 4.88 -4.91
N PHE A 190 16.68 4.05 -5.41
CA PHE A 190 17.03 2.66 -5.74
C PHE A 190 17.97 2.53 -6.95
N ARG A 191 17.91 3.45 -7.90
CA ARG A 191 18.90 3.50 -8.99
C ARG A 191 20.30 3.81 -8.49
N ARG A 192 20.45 4.78 -7.61
CA ARG A 192 21.76 5.12 -7.01
C ARG A 192 22.25 4.00 -6.11
N LEU A 193 21.38 3.42 -5.31
CA LEU A 193 21.74 2.26 -4.49
C LEU A 193 22.25 1.10 -5.35
N ALA A 194 21.58 0.81 -6.47
CA ALA A 194 22.03 -0.22 -7.41
C ALA A 194 23.42 0.10 -7.98
N ALA A 195 23.68 1.37 -8.34
CA ALA A 195 24.98 1.80 -8.85
C ALA A 195 26.08 1.63 -7.80
N GLU A 196 25.85 2.05 -6.55
CA GLU A 196 26.81 1.89 -5.44
C GLU A 196 27.08 0.42 -5.09
N MET A 197 26.07 -0.44 -5.30
CA MET A 197 26.23 -1.90 -5.13
C MET A 197 26.88 -2.59 -6.33
N GLY A 198 27.24 -1.87 -7.39
CA GLY A 198 27.81 -2.43 -8.60
C GLY A 198 26.82 -3.26 -9.43
N ILE A 199 25.50 -3.04 -9.28
CA ILE A 199 24.48 -3.74 -10.05
C ILE A 199 24.33 -3.08 -11.41
N GLU A 200 24.96 -3.66 -12.43
CA GLU A 200 24.92 -3.17 -13.79
C GLU A 200 23.80 -3.83 -14.61
N HIS A 201 22.62 -3.26 -14.56
CA HIS A 201 21.50 -3.71 -15.40
C HIS A 201 20.86 -2.50 -16.12
N PRO A 202 20.46 -2.63 -17.42
CA PRO A 202 19.86 -1.52 -18.19
C PRO A 202 18.60 -0.92 -17.53
N PHE A 203 17.84 -1.71 -16.79
CA PHE A 203 16.67 -1.24 -16.05
C PHE A 203 16.99 -0.07 -15.11
N PHE A 204 18.12 -0.14 -14.40
CA PHE A 204 18.54 0.93 -13.48
C PHE A 204 19.15 2.15 -14.17
N ARG A 205 19.38 2.07 -15.49
CA ARG A 205 19.87 3.20 -16.30
C ARG A 205 18.74 3.99 -16.97
N GLN A 206 17.49 3.50 -16.90
CA GLN A 206 16.33 4.19 -17.45
C GLN A 206 16.08 5.50 -16.72
N THR A 207 15.50 6.48 -17.42
CA THR A 207 15.05 7.74 -16.83
C THR A 207 13.56 7.67 -16.51
N SER A 208 13.11 8.53 -15.62
CA SER A 208 11.68 8.68 -15.29
C SER A 208 10.86 9.41 -16.37
N ARG A 209 11.51 9.78 -17.49
CA ARG A 209 10.91 10.55 -18.61
C ARG A 209 10.78 9.73 -19.86
#